data_21e5e458a24d77246b8115ba65aeab6b
#
_entry.id   21e5e458a24d77246b8115ba65aeab6b
#
_cell.length_a   1.000
_cell.length_b   1.000
_cell.length_c   1.000
_cell.angle_alpha   90.00
_cell.angle_beta   90.00
_cell.angle_gamma   90.00
#
_symmetry.space_group_name_H-M   'P 1'
#
loop_
_entity.id
_entity.type
_entity.pdbx_description
1 polymer ?
#
loop_
_entity_poly.entity_id
_entity_poly.type
_entity_poly.pdbx_seq_one_letter_code
_entity_poly.pdbx_strand_id
1 'polypeptide(L)'
;MFVTSMSAAEKLSIKDITSGKFAAKTVNGINPIEGTDTYARISDDGKRVDSYSFKTGKKIATLFDVDNTMGKKIKDFDGYILSPDGTRMLIQTETERIYRRSFRATYYIYTIASHKLARLSDGDKQQVPVWSNDGLQVAFVRDNNIFLVKLLYDNAEIQVTKDGKRNEVINGLPDWVNEEEFGFNRAMTFNADGTMICWLRYDEQRVK
;
A
#
# COMPACT_ATOMS: atom_id res chain seq x y z
N MET A 1 -3.16 46.13 -43.89
CA MET A 1 -1.82 45.65 -43.46
C MET A 1 -1.94 45.31 -41.96
N PHE A 2 -2.14 44.03 -41.65
CA PHE A 2 -2.23 43.58 -40.25
C PHE A 2 -0.85 43.34 -39.73
N VAL A 3 -0.40 44.15 -38.76
CA VAL A 3 0.82 43.95 -38.03
C VAL A 3 0.50 42.96 -36.88
N THR A 4 0.82 41.70 -37.05
CA THR A 4 0.81 40.74 -35.94
C THR A 4 2.02 41.05 -35.05
N SER A 5 1.77 41.58 -33.85
CA SER A 5 2.78 41.73 -32.81
C SER A 5 3.24 40.34 -32.37
N MET A 6 4.45 39.95 -32.74
CA MET A 6 5.10 38.78 -32.15
C MET A 6 5.40 39.12 -30.70
N SER A 7 4.67 38.50 -29.79
CA SER A 7 5.00 38.53 -28.37
C SER A 7 6.34 37.84 -28.19
N ALA A 8 7.33 38.53 -27.65
CA ALA A 8 8.61 37.94 -27.31
C ALA A 8 8.38 36.84 -26.29
N ALA A 9 8.87 35.63 -26.57
CA ALA A 9 8.82 34.53 -25.62
C ALA A 9 9.48 34.93 -24.31
N GLU A 10 8.79 34.81 -23.20
CA GLU A 10 9.37 35.02 -21.87
C GLU A 10 10.61 34.13 -21.67
N LYS A 11 11.71 34.73 -21.24
CA LYS A 11 12.93 33.96 -20.93
C LYS A 11 12.69 33.14 -19.66
N LEU A 12 12.91 31.85 -19.74
CA LEU A 12 12.90 30.96 -18.58
C LEU A 12 13.97 31.37 -17.57
N SER A 13 13.57 31.55 -16.32
CA SER A 13 14.50 31.76 -15.21
C SER A 13 14.69 30.49 -14.38
N ILE A 14 15.80 30.37 -13.66
CA ILE A 14 16.02 29.29 -12.71
C ILE A 14 14.89 29.24 -11.68
N LYS A 15 14.40 30.41 -11.24
CA LYS A 15 13.28 30.51 -10.31
C LYS A 15 12.01 29.91 -10.89
N ASP A 16 11.71 30.12 -12.16
CA ASP A 16 10.51 29.53 -12.81
C ASP A 16 10.60 27.99 -12.82
N ILE A 17 11.79 27.43 -13.06
CA ILE A 17 12.02 25.99 -13.08
C ILE A 17 11.90 25.39 -11.66
N THR A 18 12.51 26.01 -10.67
CA THR A 18 12.58 25.49 -9.28
C THR A 18 11.31 25.75 -8.47
N SER A 19 10.48 26.73 -8.87
CA SER A 19 9.23 27.08 -8.17
C SER A 19 8.05 26.13 -8.46
N GLY A 20 8.22 25.17 -9.38
CA GLY A 20 7.12 24.31 -9.83
C GLY A 20 6.12 25.00 -10.76
N LYS A 21 6.42 26.22 -11.29
CA LYS A 21 5.55 26.96 -12.23
C LYS A 21 5.09 26.11 -13.43
N PHE A 22 5.96 25.21 -13.88
CA PHE A 22 5.71 24.35 -15.04
C PHE A 22 5.41 22.89 -14.63
N ALA A 23 5.18 22.62 -13.34
CA ALA A 23 4.80 21.28 -12.90
C ALA A 23 3.46 20.87 -13.53
N ALA A 24 3.45 19.70 -14.16
CA ALA A 24 2.21 19.17 -14.71
C ALA A 24 1.21 18.88 -13.59
N LYS A 25 -0.05 19.22 -13.80
CA LYS A 25 -1.13 18.78 -12.92
C LYS A 25 -1.36 17.29 -13.17
N THR A 26 -1.02 16.46 -12.19
CA THR A 26 -1.19 15.00 -12.26
C THR A 26 -2.29 14.57 -11.31
N VAL A 27 -3.00 13.51 -11.67
CA VAL A 27 -3.87 12.78 -10.76
C VAL A 27 -3.08 11.58 -10.27
N ASN A 28 -2.71 11.59 -9.00
CA ASN A 28 -1.91 10.54 -8.39
C ASN A 28 -2.79 9.61 -7.55
N GLY A 29 -2.33 8.37 -7.35
CA GLY A 29 -2.93 7.42 -6.41
C GLY A 29 -4.31 6.91 -6.82
N ILE A 30 -4.58 6.79 -8.12
CA ILE A 30 -5.81 6.14 -8.61
C ILE A 30 -5.67 4.64 -8.39
N ASN A 31 -6.50 4.08 -7.50
CA ASN A 31 -6.59 2.64 -7.24
C ASN A 31 -7.98 2.16 -7.68
N PRO A 32 -8.11 1.42 -8.80
CA PRO A 32 -9.38 0.86 -9.23
C PRO A 32 -10.01 0.00 -8.13
N ILE A 33 -11.33 0.08 -7.95
CA ILE A 33 -12.07 -0.82 -7.07
C ILE A 33 -12.60 -1.95 -7.93
N GLU A 34 -12.14 -3.16 -7.65
CA GLU A 34 -12.43 -4.35 -8.45
C GLU A 34 -13.94 -4.58 -8.59
N GLY A 35 -14.38 -4.98 -9.79
CA GLY A 35 -15.79 -5.24 -10.10
C GLY A 35 -16.68 -3.98 -10.17
N THR A 36 -16.10 -2.77 -10.18
CA THR A 36 -16.87 -1.51 -10.24
C THR A 36 -16.31 -0.52 -11.27
N ASP A 37 -17.11 0.49 -11.66
CA ASP A 37 -16.67 1.63 -12.47
C ASP A 37 -16.13 2.80 -11.60
N THR A 38 -15.46 2.44 -10.49
CA THR A 38 -14.99 3.42 -9.51
C THR A 38 -13.54 3.21 -9.15
N TYR A 39 -12.91 4.25 -8.62
CA TYR A 39 -11.57 4.20 -8.07
C TYR A 39 -11.52 4.87 -6.70
N ALA A 40 -10.60 4.45 -5.88
CA ALA A 40 -10.29 5.07 -4.61
C ALA A 40 -9.00 5.90 -4.71
N ARG A 41 -8.93 7.01 -3.98
CA ARG A 41 -7.71 7.79 -3.77
C ARG A 41 -7.69 8.44 -2.40
N ILE A 42 -6.49 8.78 -1.94
CA ILE A 42 -6.32 9.60 -0.74
C ILE A 42 -6.77 11.03 -1.06
N SER A 43 -7.53 11.64 -0.16
CA SER A 43 -7.97 13.03 -0.26
C SER A 43 -6.78 13.99 -0.23
N ASP A 44 -6.97 15.21 -0.74
CA ASP A 44 -5.88 16.19 -0.87
C ASP A 44 -5.35 16.66 0.51
N ASP A 45 -6.14 16.54 1.57
CA ASP A 45 -5.75 16.80 2.95
C ASP A 45 -5.03 15.62 3.64
N GLY A 46 -4.93 14.46 2.95
CA GLY A 46 -4.27 13.26 3.45
C GLY A 46 -5.02 12.52 4.55
N LYS A 47 -6.26 12.90 4.87
CA LYS A 47 -7.00 12.36 6.03
C LYS A 47 -8.04 11.30 5.68
N ARG A 48 -8.43 11.18 4.42
CA ARG A 48 -9.50 10.29 3.96
C ARG A 48 -9.06 9.47 2.76
N VAL A 49 -9.72 8.35 2.57
CA VAL A 49 -9.76 7.63 1.30
C VAL A 49 -11.16 7.79 0.74
N ASP A 50 -11.27 8.41 -0.40
CA ASP A 50 -12.54 8.68 -1.08
C ASP A 50 -12.66 7.85 -2.34
N SER A 51 -13.88 7.41 -2.69
CA SER A 51 -14.19 6.77 -3.97
C SER A 51 -14.76 7.76 -4.96
N TYR A 52 -14.43 7.57 -6.24
CA TYR A 52 -14.81 8.43 -7.36
C TYR A 52 -15.28 7.57 -8.55
N SER A 53 -16.16 8.14 -9.36
CA SER A 53 -16.59 7.53 -10.62
C SER A 53 -15.56 7.77 -11.72
N PHE A 54 -15.13 6.72 -12.43
CA PHE A 54 -14.31 6.86 -13.64
C PHE A 54 -15.03 7.65 -14.74
N LYS A 55 -16.36 7.48 -14.85
CA LYS A 55 -17.16 8.13 -15.88
C LYS A 55 -17.29 9.65 -15.68
N THR A 56 -17.41 10.11 -14.43
CA THR A 56 -17.73 11.51 -14.14
C THR A 56 -16.64 12.26 -13.40
N GLY A 57 -15.65 11.58 -12.84
CA GLY A 57 -14.64 12.13 -11.94
C GLY A 57 -15.19 12.64 -10.61
N LYS A 58 -16.50 12.46 -10.35
CA LYS A 58 -17.12 12.96 -9.11
C LYS A 58 -16.92 11.97 -7.96
N LYS A 59 -16.73 12.53 -6.77
CA LYS A 59 -16.72 11.76 -5.51
C LYS A 59 -18.07 11.07 -5.32
N ILE A 60 -18.01 9.80 -4.91
CA ILE A 60 -19.18 8.95 -4.60
C ILE A 60 -19.33 8.81 -3.10
N ALA A 61 -18.27 8.40 -2.40
CA ALA A 61 -18.32 8.14 -0.96
C ALA A 61 -16.95 8.37 -0.31
N THR A 62 -16.96 8.52 1.01
CA THR A 62 -15.76 8.38 1.85
C THR A 62 -15.70 6.93 2.33
N LEU A 63 -14.61 6.25 1.99
CA LEU A 63 -14.37 4.86 2.38
C LEU A 63 -13.66 4.76 3.74
N PHE A 64 -12.78 5.71 4.03
CA PHE A 64 -12.04 5.81 5.29
C PHE A 64 -11.84 7.27 5.69
N ASP A 65 -11.91 7.54 6.99
CA ASP A 65 -11.65 8.86 7.57
C ASP A 65 -10.97 8.68 8.93
N VAL A 66 -9.77 9.26 9.12
CA VAL A 66 -9.01 9.14 10.38
C VAL A 66 -9.78 9.65 11.59
N ASP A 67 -10.61 10.68 11.39
CA ASP A 67 -11.38 11.30 12.45
C ASP A 67 -12.66 10.51 12.80
N ASN A 68 -13.10 9.61 11.91
CA ASN A 68 -14.31 8.80 12.06
C ASN A 68 -14.01 7.29 12.19
N THR A 69 -13.13 6.91 13.10
CA THR A 69 -12.83 5.50 13.38
C THR A 69 -13.40 5.04 14.70
N MET A 70 -13.82 3.77 14.76
CA MET A 70 -14.23 3.07 15.98
C MET A 70 -13.10 2.13 16.43
N GLY A 71 -12.86 2.03 17.74
CA GLY A 71 -11.79 1.21 18.29
C GLY A 71 -10.46 1.95 18.37
N LYS A 72 -9.43 1.51 17.66
CA LYS A 72 -8.13 2.19 17.65
C LYS A 72 -8.23 3.57 17.01
N LYS A 73 -7.41 4.51 17.48
CA LYS A 73 -7.28 5.85 16.90
C LYS A 73 -5.89 6.04 16.34
N ILE A 74 -5.81 6.64 15.17
CA ILE A 74 -4.58 7.07 14.51
C ILE A 74 -4.68 8.56 14.18
N LYS A 75 -3.57 9.24 14.01
CA LYS A 75 -3.55 10.68 13.67
C LYS A 75 -3.49 10.91 12.16
N ASP A 76 -2.77 10.05 11.47
CA ASP A 76 -2.48 10.09 10.05
C ASP A 76 -2.26 8.68 9.51
N PHE A 77 -2.12 8.56 8.22
CA PHE A 77 -1.79 7.30 7.54
C PHE A 77 -0.98 7.58 6.28
N ASP A 78 -0.14 6.61 5.90
CA ASP A 78 0.80 6.73 4.79
C ASP A 78 0.26 6.10 3.50
N GLY A 79 -0.69 5.16 3.62
CA GLY A 79 -1.24 4.43 2.50
C GLY A 79 -2.35 3.48 2.90
N TYR A 80 -2.93 2.81 1.90
CA TYR A 80 -3.99 1.82 2.13
C TYR A 80 -3.96 0.72 1.06
N ILE A 81 -4.54 -0.43 1.39
CA ILE A 81 -4.78 -1.55 0.48
C ILE A 81 -6.21 -2.03 0.68
N LEU A 82 -7.05 -1.93 -0.35
CA LEU A 82 -8.41 -2.46 -0.32
C LEU A 82 -8.39 -3.98 -0.30
N SER A 83 -9.33 -4.60 0.42
CA SER A 83 -9.61 -6.02 0.29
C SER A 83 -10.25 -6.31 -1.07
N PRO A 84 -10.08 -7.50 -1.66
CA PRO A 84 -10.66 -7.84 -2.95
C PRO A 84 -12.18 -7.70 -3.00
N ASP A 85 -12.88 -7.96 -1.90
CA ASP A 85 -14.32 -7.80 -1.76
C ASP A 85 -14.78 -6.34 -1.52
N GLY A 86 -13.85 -5.39 -1.41
CA GLY A 86 -14.12 -3.98 -1.17
C GLY A 86 -14.74 -3.66 0.19
N THR A 87 -14.79 -4.61 1.13
CA THR A 87 -15.45 -4.40 2.44
C THR A 87 -14.50 -3.93 3.54
N ARG A 88 -13.18 -4.13 3.35
CA ARG A 88 -12.13 -3.80 4.32
C ARG A 88 -10.96 -3.09 3.65
N MET A 89 -10.12 -2.51 4.48
CA MET A 89 -8.86 -1.88 4.07
C MET A 89 -7.76 -2.24 5.07
N LEU A 90 -6.54 -2.43 4.57
CA LEU A 90 -5.34 -2.29 5.38
C LEU A 90 -4.94 -0.82 5.35
N ILE A 91 -4.84 -0.21 6.50
CA ILE A 91 -4.37 1.17 6.67
C ILE A 91 -2.92 1.12 7.13
N GLN A 92 -2.03 1.73 6.36
CA GLN A 92 -0.59 1.79 6.60
C GLN A 92 -0.23 3.04 7.38
N THR A 93 0.57 2.89 8.43
CA THR A 93 1.06 4.00 9.26
C THR A 93 2.52 3.77 9.63
N GLU A 94 3.19 4.83 10.11
CA GLU A 94 4.53 4.75 10.69
C GLU A 94 5.55 4.07 9.75
N THR A 95 5.51 4.40 8.47
CA THR A 95 6.35 3.79 7.44
C THR A 95 7.82 4.10 7.64
N GLU A 96 8.65 3.08 7.67
CA GLU A 96 10.11 3.15 7.69
C GLU A 96 10.68 2.54 6.42
N ARG A 97 11.38 3.33 5.62
CA ARG A 97 12.06 2.85 4.41
C ARG A 97 13.23 1.95 4.77
N ILE A 98 13.42 0.88 3.98
CA ILE A 98 14.55 -0.05 4.07
C ILE A 98 15.48 0.19 2.88
N TYR A 99 14.97 0.04 1.65
CA TYR A 99 15.68 0.31 0.41
C TYR A 99 14.82 1.19 -0.51
N ARG A 100 15.07 1.17 -1.81
CA ARG A 100 14.35 1.99 -2.78
C ARG A 100 12.85 1.68 -2.82
N ARG A 101 12.48 0.41 -2.74
CA ARG A 101 11.10 -0.07 -2.86
C ARG A 101 10.56 -0.69 -1.58
N SER A 102 11.44 -1.31 -0.78
CA SER A 102 11.06 -1.96 0.46
C SER A 102 10.94 -0.98 1.62
N PHE A 103 9.99 -1.27 2.46
CA PHE A 103 9.71 -0.55 3.70
C PHE A 103 8.99 -1.50 4.68
N ARG A 104 8.97 -1.13 5.94
CA ARG A 104 8.15 -1.74 6.98
C ARG A 104 7.23 -0.69 7.58
N ALA A 105 6.05 -1.10 8.00
CA ALA A 105 5.04 -0.21 8.53
C ALA A 105 4.16 -0.91 9.56
N THR A 106 3.45 -0.15 10.37
CA THR A 106 2.37 -0.65 11.21
C THR A 106 1.09 -0.68 10.38
N TYR A 107 0.41 -1.82 10.33
CA TYR A 107 -0.84 -1.96 9.60
C TYR A 107 -2.03 -2.15 10.53
N TYR A 108 -3.14 -1.58 10.12
CA TYR A 108 -4.45 -1.73 10.76
C TYR A 108 -5.44 -2.32 9.77
N ILE A 109 -6.36 -3.13 10.27
CA ILE A 109 -7.53 -3.58 9.52
C ILE A 109 -8.68 -2.63 9.82
N TYR A 110 -9.24 -2.04 8.78
CA TYR A 110 -10.42 -1.20 8.86
C TYR A 110 -11.60 -1.86 8.16
N THR A 111 -12.74 -1.96 8.86
CA THR A 111 -14.00 -2.46 8.28
C THR A 111 -14.86 -1.27 7.90
N ILE A 112 -15.12 -1.11 6.60
CA ILE A 112 -15.78 0.09 6.05
C ILE A 112 -17.17 0.29 6.64
N ALA A 113 -18.01 -0.74 6.69
CA ALA A 113 -19.40 -0.64 7.16
C ALA A 113 -19.54 -0.26 8.63
N SER A 114 -18.61 -0.67 9.49
CA SER A 114 -18.66 -0.41 10.93
C SER A 114 -17.71 0.66 11.41
N HIS A 115 -16.86 1.21 10.51
CA HIS A 115 -15.78 2.13 10.84
C HIS A 115 -14.78 1.59 11.90
N LYS A 116 -14.78 0.25 12.12
CA LYS A 116 -13.93 -0.38 13.13
C LYS A 116 -12.49 -0.46 12.62
N LEU A 117 -11.56 0.11 13.40
CA LEU A 117 -10.12 0.05 13.18
C LEU A 117 -9.47 -0.81 14.27
N ALA A 118 -8.72 -1.84 13.87
CA ALA A 118 -7.97 -2.73 14.76
C ALA A 118 -6.56 -2.95 14.22
N ARG A 119 -5.56 -3.22 15.08
CA ARG A 119 -4.23 -3.59 14.60
C ARG A 119 -4.29 -4.90 13.80
N LEU A 120 -3.50 -4.98 12.74
CA LEU A 120 -3.31 -6.23 11.99
C LEU A 120 -2.55 -7.25 12.83
N SER A 121 -1.53 -6.80 13.57
CA SER A 121 -0.64 -7.61 14.40
C SER A 121 -0.24 -6.82 15.64
N ASP A 122 -0.09 -7.50 16.77
CA ASP A 122 0.47 -6.91 18.01
C ASP A 122 1.99 -6.93 18.04
N GLY A 123 2.64 -7.61 17.09
CA GLY A 123 4.09 -7.62 16.95
C GLY A 123 4.66 -6.36 16.28
N ASP A 124 5.96 -6.44 15.95
CA ASP A 124 6.69 -5.37 15.25
C ASP A 124 6.15 -5.09 13.86
N LYS A 125 6.66 -4.01 13.22
CA LYS A 125 6.26 -3.56 11.90
C LYS A 125 6.34 -4.65 10.85
N GLN A 126 5.37 -4.65 9.95
CA GLN A 126 5.18 -5.65 8.90
C GLN A 126 5.69 -5.12 7.55
N GLN A 127 6.05 -6.03 6.67
CA GLN A 127 6.39 -5.76 5.27
C GLN A 127 5.40 -6.47 4.35
N VAL A 128 5.11 -5.85 3.24
CA VAL A 128 4.40 -6.38 2.07
C VAL A 128 3.12 -7.17 2.39
N PRO A 129 2.17 -6.63 3.18
CA PRO A 129 0.95 -7.36 3.47
C PRO A 129 0.17 -7.62 2.18
N VAL A 130 -0.45 -8.79 2.09
CA VAL A 130 -1.28 -9.22 0.96
C VAL A 130 -2.55 -9.87 1.46
N TRP A 131 -3.68 -9.47 0.88
CA TRP A 131 -4.98 -10.09 1.11
C TRP A 131 -5.07 -11.46 0.41
N SER A 132 -5.74 -12.42 1.06
CA SER A 132 -6.30 -13.56 0.32
C SER A 132 -7.43 -13.08 -0.59
N ASN A 133 -7.68 -13.81 -1.68
CA ASN A 133 -8.68 -13.39 -2.67
C ASN A 133 -10.12 -13.37 -2.12
N ASP A 134 -10.40 -14.15 -1.07
CA ASP A 134 -11.67 -14.12 -0.34
C ASP A 134 -11.79 -12.98 0.68
N GLY A 135 -10.72 -12.18 0.87
CA GLY A 135 -10.67 -11.07 1.83
C GLY A 135 -10.70 -11.48 3.31
N LEU A 136 -10.51 -12.76 3.61
CA LEU A 136 -10.64 -13.30 4.98
C LEU A 136 -9.31 -13.55 5.68
N GLN A 137 -8.20 -13.39 4.97
CA GLN A 137 -6.85 -13.58 5.50
C GLN A 137 -5.91 -12.49 4.98
N VAL A 138 -4.89 -12.20 5.78
CA VAL A 138 -3.77 -11.32 5.39
C VAL A 138 -2.47 -12.03 5.71
N ALA A 139 -1.62 -12.20 4.69
CA ALA A 139 -0.24 -12.63 4.91
C ALA A 139 0.68 -11.42 4.88
N PHE A 140 1.74 -11.44 5.68
CA PHE A 140 2.78 -10.40 5.69
C PHE A 140 4.13 -11.01 6.10
N VAL A 141 5.20 -10.24 5.92
CA VAL A 141 6.53 -10.63 6.38
C VAL A 141 6.95 -9.77 7.58
N ARG A 142 7.53 -10.41 8.58
CA ARG A 142 8.23 -9.81 9.71
C ARG A 142 9.47 -10.63 10.01
N ASP A 143 10.63 -9.96 10.16
CA ASP A 143 11.93 -10.60 10.44
C ASP A 143 12.23 -11.76 9.49
N ASN A 144 12.06 -11.53 8.17
CA ASN A 144 12.25 -12.51 7.09
C ASN A 144 11.38 -13.78 7.19
N ASN A 145 10.32 -13.75 8.01
CA ASN A 145 9.37 -14.84 8.16
C ASN A 145 7.97 -14.42 7.74
N ILE A 146 7.23 -15.35 7.15
CA ILE A 146 5.84 -15.17 6.76
C ILE A 146 4.94 -15.42 7.95
N PHE A 147 3.99 -14.52 8.15
CA PHE A 147 2.90 -14.59 9.11
C PHE A 147 1.56 -14.52 8.39
N LEU A 148 0.55 -15.15 8.97
CA LEU A 148 -0.81 -15.19 8.47
C LEU A 148 -1.77 -14.75 9.57
N VAL A 149 -2.62 -13.76 9.28
CA VAL A 149 -3.73 -13.34 10.14
C VAL A 149 -5.03 -13.84 9.56
N LYS A 150 -5.82 -14.57 10.36
CA LYS A 150 -7.15 -15.10 10.01
C LYS A 150 -8.23 -14.25 10.65
N LEU A 151 -8.97 -13.48 9.85
CA LEU A 151 -9.93 -12.49 10.33
C LEU A 151 -11.17 -13.09 10.99
N LEU A 152 -11.61 -14.27 10.53
CA LEU A 152 -12.75 -14.96 11.11
C LEU A 152 -12.48 -15.55 12.51
N TYR A 153 -11.20 -15.60 12.92
CA TYR A 153 -10.79 -16.18 14.20
C TYR A 153 -10.18 -15.09 15.11
N ASP A 154 -10.90 -13.98 15.24
CA ASP A 154 -10.49 -12.82 16.06
C ASP A 154 -9.09 -12.29 15.72
N ASN A 155 -8.79 -12.22 14.43
CA ASN A 155 -7.48 -11.82 13.90
C ASN A 155 -6.31 -12.69 14.42
N ALA A 156 -6.54 -13.99 14.61
CA ALA A 156 -5.51 -14.93 15.05
C ALA A 156 -4.31 -14.89 14.12
N GLU A 157 -3.12 -14.56 14.66
CA GLU A 157 -1.84 -14.54 13.95
C GLU A 157 -1.16 -15.90 14.07
N ILE A 158 -0.67 -16.41 12.94
CA ILE A 158 0.05 -17.69 12.84
C ILE A 158 1.37 -17.43 12.12
N GLN A 159 2.49 -17.84 12.70
CA GLN A 159 3.79 -17.85 12.02
C GLN A 159 3.87 -19.05 11.09
N VAL A 160 4.05 -18.80 9.78
CA VAL A 160 4.09 -19.83 8.73
C VAL A 160 5.50 -20.38 8.55
N THR A 161 6.52 -19.50 8.45
CA THR A 161 7.93 -19.89 8.33
C THR A 161 8.70 -19.50 9.59
N LYS A 162 9.78 -20.24 9.91
CA LYS A 162 10.54 -20.07 11.17
C LYS A 162 12.05 -20.00 10.94
N ASP A 163 12.50 -20.17 9.71
CA ASP A 163 13.91 -20.23 9.34
C ASP A 163 14.45 -18.89 8.81
N GLY A 164 13.59 -17.88 8.72
CA GLY A 164 13.96 -16.53 8.30
C GLY A 164 14.96 -15.91 9.28
N LYS A 165 16.09 -15.41 8.74
CA LYS A 165 17.15 -14.79 9.52
C LYS A 165 17.91 -13.80 8.65
N ARG A 166 18.23 -12.64 9.23
CA ARG A 166 18.95 -11.57 8.52
C ARG A 166 20.29 -12.07 7.97
N ASN A 167 20.57 -11.79 6.69
CA ASN A 167 21.75 -12.19 5.94
C ASN A 167 21.94 -13.71 5.81
N GLU A 168 20.90 -14.50 6.00
CA GLU A 168 20.92 -15.93 5.85
C GLU A 168 19.75 -16.46 5.05
N VAL A 169 18.51 -16.24 5.52
CA VAL A 169 17.31 -16.77 4.87
C VAL A 169 16.23 -15.70 4.83
N ILE A 170 15.66 -15.48 3.66
CA ILE A 170 14.56 -14.54 3.43
C ILE A 170 13.36 -15.30 2.86
N ASN A 171 12.21 -15.20 3.52
CA ASN A 171 10.95 -15.79 3.05
C ASN A 171 9.97 -14.69 2.63
N GLY A 172 9.43 -14.79 1.41
CA GLY A 172 8.35 -13.92 0.92
C GLY A 172 8.77 -12.50 0.51
N LEU A 173 10.06 -12.16 0.61
CA LEU A 173 10.67 -10.93 0.10
C LEU A 173 11.77 -11.28 -0.87
N PRO A 174 12.12 -10.40 -1.84
CA PRO A 174 13.36 -10.52 -2.59
C PRO A 174 14.57 -10.17 -1.70
N ASP A 175 15.75 -10.64 -2.09
CA ASP A 175 17.00 -10.05 -1.65
C ASP A 175 17.19 -8.65 -2.27
N TRP A 176 18.22 -7.93 -1.82
CA TRP A 176 18.49 -6.57 -2.31
C TRP A 176 18.73 -6.50 -3.82
N VAL A 177 19.48 -7.46 -4.39
CA VAL A 177 19.81 -7.49 -5.83
C VAL A 177 18.55 -7.69 -6.66
N ASN A 178 17.70 -8.65 -6.28
CA ASN A 178 16.44 -8.91 -6.99
C ASN A 178 15.45 -7.74 -6.85
N GLU A 179 15.42 -7.05 -5.70
CA GLU A 179 14.62 -5.82 -5.54
C GLU A 179 15.05 -4.73 -6.51
N GLU A 180 16.35 -4.46 -6.62
CA GLU A 180 16.89 -3.39 -7.47
C GLU A 180 16.79 -3.73 -8.97
N GLU A 181 17.18 -4.93 -9.37
CA GLU A 181 17.25 -5.33 -10.78
C GLU A 181 15.87 -5.63 -11.39
N PHE A 182 14.98 -6.28 -10.65
CA PHE A 182 13.66 -6.67 -11.17
C PHE A 182 12.52 -5.79 -10.68
N GLY A 183 12.77 -4.87 -9.76
CA GLY A 183 11.82 -3.82 -9.39
C GLY A 183 10.62 -4.27 -8.58
N PHE A 184 10.72 -5.36 -7.82
CA PHE A 184 9.66 -5.83 -6.93
C PHE A 184 10.15 -5.93 -5.48
N ASN A 185 9.22 -5.84 -4.52
CA ASN A 185 9.51 -5.93 -3.08
C ASN A 185 8.69 -7.01 -2.36
N ARG A 186 7.83 -7.73 -3.09
CA ARG A 186 7.01 -8.82 -2.56
C ARG A 186 7.22 -10.08 -3.38
N ALA A 187 7.59 -11.17 -2.71
CA ALA A 187 7.86 -12.47 -3.31
C ALA A 187 6.93 -13.55 -2.73
N MET A 188 5.65 -13.23 -2.48
CA MET A 188 4.61 -14.16 -2.04
C MET A 188 3.25 -13.76 -2.61
N THR A 189 2.37 -14.74 -2.78
CA THR A 189 0.99 -14.55 -3.23
C THR A 189 0.10 -15.69 -2.76
N PHE A 190 -1.20 -15.44 -2.63
CA PHE A 190 -2.20 -16.49 -2.47
C PHE A 190 -2.57 -17.09 -3.83
N ASN A 191 -3.04 -18.34 -3.82
CA ASN A 191 -3.75 -18.94 -4.94
C ASN A 191 -5.17 -18.33 -5.08
N ALA A 192 -5.87 -18.66 -6.16
CA ALA A 192 -7.15 -18.04 -6.50
C ALA A 192 -8.24 -18.19 -5.43
N ASP A 193 -8.27 -19.33 -4.72
CA ASP A 193 -9.27 -19.61 -3.67
C ASP A 193 -8.80 -19.21 -2.24
N GLY A 194 -7.61 -18.62 -2.10
CA GLY A 194 -7.08 -18.18 -0.81
C GLY A 194 -6.64 -19.27 0.14
N THR A 195 -6.60 -20.55 -0.30
CA THR A 195 -6.28 -21.70 0.56
C THR A 195 -4.79 -21.99 0.69
N MET A 196 -3.98 -21.52 -0.27
CA MET A 196 -2.53 -21.74 -0.32
C MET A 196 -1.78 -20.43 -0.49
N ILE A 197 -0.57 -20.38 0.05
CA ILE A 197 0.41 -19.32 -0.18
C ILE A 197 1.60 -19.91 -0.90
N CYS A 198 2.01 -19.29 -2.01
CA CYS A 198 3.27 -19.54 -2.69
C CYS A 198 4.24 -18.42 -2.40
N TRP A 199 5.51 -18.72 -2.15
CA TRP A 199 6.54 -17.71 -1.94
C TRP A 199 7.90 -18.17 -2.45
N LEU A 200 8.78 -17.20 -2.69
CA LEU A 200 10.19 -17.43 -2.94
C LEU A 200 10.94 -17.41 -1.60
N ARG A 201 11.85 -18.36 -1.45
CA ARG A 201 12.81 -18.46 -0.34
C ARG A 201 14.20 -18.24 -0.89
N TYR A 202 14.87 -17.20 -0.41
CA TYR A 202 16.26 -16.93 -0.75
C TYR A 202 17.16 -17.46 0.37
N ASP A 203 18.22 -18.19 0.01
CA ASP A 203 19.22 -18.69 0.93
C ASP A 203 20.57 -18.04 0.61
N GLU A 204 20.94 -17.08 1.45
CA GLU A 204 22.14 -16.25 1.27
C GLU A 204 23.33 -16.78 2.12
N GLN A 205 23.19 -17.91 2.81
CA GLN A 205 24.23 -18.44 3.73
C GLN A 205 25.59 -18.69 3.04
N ARG A 206 25.58 -18.90 1.72
CA ARG A 206 26.77 -19.13 0.91
C ARG A 206 27.23 -17.93 0.10
N VAL A 207 26.54 -16.79 0.20
CA VAL A 207 26.93 -15.56 -0.47
C VAL A 207 28.09 -14.93 0.30
N LYS A 208 29.18 -14.64 -0.42
CA LYS A 208 30.41 -14.05 0.16
C LYS A 208 30.44 -12.55 -0.06
#